data_febe51343aceae51094b8a8918633da5
#
_entry.id   febe51343aceae51094b8a8918633da5
#
_cell.length_a   1.000
_cell.length_b   1.000
_cell.length_c   1.000
_cell.angle_alpha   90.00
_cell.angle_beta   90.00
_cell.angle_gamma   90.00
#
_symmetry.space_group_name_H-M   'P 1'
#
loop_
_entity.id
_entity.type
_entity.pdbx_description
1 polymer ?
#
loop_
_entity_poly.entity_id
_entity_poly.type
_entity_poly.pdbx_seq_one_letter_code
_entity_poly.pdbx_strand_id
1 'polypeptide(L)'
;MLCFFASQQISAQFYYGIRQEYGKNRVQFNDFDWIFLRFEAFDVYFYRGNEELAENVARLTHKNLPRIESYLDAPLDERVQILVFNNLSDLKQSNVNSNEEDDYNTGGVTRISGSRLFVYFDGDYQNLEKTLKMGLTEVVLSNFLYGSFTQSLTNSAVLNLPSWYMEGLISYMGDNWNSDIDIKVRDGFYSNQYKRI
;
A
#
# COMPACT_ATOMS: atom_id res chain seq x y z
N MET A 1 -32.26 21.43 -24.15
CA MET A 1 -31.06 21.73 -23.36
C MET A 1 -30.15 20.51 -23.50
N LEU A 2 -29.17 20.58 -24.43
CA LEU A 2 -28.28 19.46 -24.76
C LEU A 2 -27.07 19.51 -23.81
N CYS A 3 -26.93 18.53 -22.91
CA CYS A 3 -25.72 18.37 -22.12
C CYS A 3 -24.62 17.71 -22.97
N PHE A 4 -23.64 18.50 -23.35
CA PHE A 4 -22.39 18.00 -23.95
C PHE A 4 -21.57 17.33 -22.86
N PHE A 5 -21.53 16.01 -22.87
CA PHE A 5 -20.51 15.25 -22.12
C PHE A 5 -19.18 15.33 -22.88
N ALA A 6 -18.32 16.25 -22.48
CA ALA A 6 -16.93 16.25 -22.91
C ALA A 6 -16.22 15.12 -22.14
N SER A 7 -15.97 14.00 -22.83
CA SER A 7 -15.04 12.97 -22.34
C SER A 7 -13.64 13.55 -22.35
N GLN A 8 -13.19 14.09 -21.24
CA GLN A 8 -11.79 14.41 -21.04
C GLN A 8 -11.02 13.09 -20.84
N GLN A 9 -10.15 12.75 -21.74
CA GLN A 9 -9.13 11.74 -21.52
C GLN A 9 -8.20 12.25 -20.40
N ILE A 10 -8.48 11.84 -19.18
CA ILE A 10 -7.60 12.10 -18.06
C ILE A 10 -6.45 11.10 -18.20
N SER A 11 -5.32 11.54 -18.74
CA SER A 11 -4.08 10.82 -18.64
C SER A 11 -3.64 10.88 -17.16
N ALA A 12 -4.07 9.91 -16.38
CA ALA A 12 -3.69 9.79 -14.98
C ALA A 12 -2.27 9.21 -14.91
N GLN A 13 -1.28 10.10 -15.02
CA GLN A 13 0.09 9.71 -14.73
C GLN A 13 0.29 9.76 -13.21
N PHE A 14 0.25 8.60 -12.56
CA PHE A 14 0.64 8.44 -11.16
C PHE A 14 2.16 8.46 -11.02
N TYR A 15 2.77 9.60 -11.35
CA TYR A 15 4.19 9.71 -11.50
C TYR A 15 4.78 10.87 -10.70
N TYR A 16 5.79 10.57 -9.90
CA TYR A 16 6.68 11.57 -9.29
C TYR A 16 7.90 11.85 -10.20
N GLY A 17 7.65 12.20 -11.44
CA GLY A 17 8.66 12.36 -12.48
C GLY A 17 9.75 13.38 -12.21
N ILE A 18 9.52 14.29 -11.27
CA ILE A 18 10.45 15.39 -10.96
C ILE A 18 11.71 14.92 -10.20
N ARG A 19 11.70 13.70 -9.65
CA ARG A 19 12.80 13.17 -8.83
C ARG A 19 13.58 12.02 -9.45
N GLN A 20 13.23 11.59 -10.67
CA GLN A 20 13.96 10.52 -11.33
C GLN A 20 15.20 11.04 -12.04
N GLU A 21 16.34 10.38 -11.80
CA GLU A 21 17.56 10.61 -12.53
C GLU A 21 17.38 10.27 -14.02
N TYR A 22 18.02 11.04 -14.87
CA TYR A 22 17.98 10.81 -16.31
C TYR A 22 18.43 9.38 -16.67
N GLY A 23 17.62 8.68 -17.48
CA GLY A 23 17.91 7.33 -17.94
C GLY A 23 17.40 6.19 -17.03
N LYS A 24 16.80 6.48 -15.87
CA LYS A 24 16.23 5.47 -14.96
C LYS A 24 14.73 5.23 -15.14
N ASN A 25 14.10 5.88 -16.12
CA ASN A 25 12.70 5.65 -16.42
C ASN A 25 12.49 4.23 -16.96
N ARG A 26 11.55 3.51 -16.35
CA ARG A 26 11.12 2.21 -16.86
C ARG A 26 10.32 2.39 -18.15
N VAL A 27 10.46 1.42 -19.06
CA VAL A 27 9.70 1.42 -20.30
C VAL A 27 8.31 0.85 -20.01
N GLN A 28 7.28 1.62 -20.30
CA GLN A 28 5.91 1.15 -20.27
C GLN A 28 5.61 0.50 -21.64
N PHE A 29 5.29 -0.79 -21.62
CA PHE A 29 4.97 -1.57 -22.82
C PHE A 29 3.47 -1.65 -23.08
N ASN A 30 2.66 -1.48 -22.05
CA ASN A 30 1.20 -1.54 -22.10
C ASN A 30 0.59 -0.18 -21.82
N ASP A 31 -0.44 0.17 -22.57
CA ASP A 31 -1.31 1.30 -22.23
C ASP A 31 -2.36 0.81 -21.22
N PHE A 32 -2.42 1.48 -20.08
CA PHE A 32 -3.39 1.18 -19.03
C PHE A 32 -4.55 2.18 -19.08
N ASP A 33 -5.71 1.71 -19.47
CA ASP A 33 -6.98 2.45 -19.38
C ASP A 33 -7.46 2.47 -17.92
N TRP A 34 -6.96 3.41 -17.14
CA TRP A 34 -7.29 3.53 -15.73
C TRP A 34 -8.72 4.01 -15.52
N ILE A 35 -9.45 3.25 -14.74
CA ILE A 35 -10.78 3.56 -14.21
C ILE A 35 -10.75 3.42 -12.69
N PHE A 36 -11.75 3.94 -11.98
CA PHE A 36 -11.76 3.85 -10.54
C PHE A 36 -13.17 3.66 -9.97
N LEU A 37 -13.20 3.00 -8.81
CA LEU A 37 -14.36 2.92 -7.92
C LEU A 37 -14.14 3.89 -6.76
N ARG A 38 -15.13 4.74 -6.51
CA ARG A 38 -15.07 5.75 -5.45
C ARG A 38 -15.92 5.36 -4.26
N PHE A 39 -15.31 5.39 -3.07
CA PHE A 39 -15.96 5.20 -1.79
C PHE A 39 -15.72 6.43 -0.90
N GLU A 40 -16.35 6.47 0.27
CA GLU A 40 -16.24 7.60 1.18
C GLU A 40 -14.79 7.81 1.68
N ALA A 41 -14.13 6.74 2.14
CA ALA A 41 -12.80 6.78 2.73
C ALA A 41 -11.66 6.43 1.77
N PHE A 42 -11.95 5.87 0.59
CA PHE A 42 -10.93 5.41 -0.35
C PHE A 42 -11.41 5.39 -1.79
N ASP A 43 -10.47 5.40 -2.73
CA ASP A 43 -10.68 5.16 -4.16
C ASP A 43 -9.83 3.94 -4.59
N VAL A 44 -10.42 3.04 -5.41
CA VAL A 44 -9.71 1.89 -6.00
C VAL A 44 -9.53 2.13 -7.48
N TYR A 45 -8.30 2.33 -7.90
CA TYR A 45 -7.90 2.49 -9.30
C TYR A 45 -7.48 1.15 -9.89
N PHE A 46 -7.97 0.85 -11.05
CA PHE A 46 -7.66 -0.37 -11.80
C PHE A 46 -7.79 -0.10 -13.29
N TYR A 47 -7.35 -1.01 -14.14
CA TYR A 47 -7.53 -0.87 -15.58
C TYR A 47 -8.49 -1.93 -16.10
N ARG A 48 -9.10 -1.61 -17.23
CA ARG A 48 -10.19 -2.39 -17.84
C ARG A 48 -9.84 -3.88 -17.96
N GLY A 49 -10.81 -4.75 -17.64
CA GLY A 49 -10.65 -6.20 -17.64
C GLY A 49 -10.33 -6.82 -16.28
N ASN A 50 -10.31 -6.01 -15.21
CA ASN A 50 -10.02 -6.44 -13.84
C ASN A 50 -11.03 -5.95 -12.81
N GLU A 51 -12.24 -5.82 -13.23
CA GLU A 51 -13.35 -5.34 -12.42
C GLU A 51 -13.53 -6.23 -11.17
N GLU A 52 -13.47 -7.55 -11.35
CA GLU A 52 -13.62 -8.51 -10.24
C GLU A 52 -12.51 -8.36 -9.18
N LEU A 53 -11.27 -8.19 -9.61
CA LEU A 53 -10.15 -7.96 -8.69
C LEU A 53 -10.32 -6.64 -7.94
N ALA A 54 -10.73 -5.58 -8.63
CA ALA A 54 -10.96 -4.27 -8.03
C ALA A 54 -12.11 -4.29 -7.02
N GLU A 55 -13.21 -4.99 -7.32
CA GLU A 55 -14.32 -5.19 -6.39
C GLU A 55 -13.89 -5.98 -5.15
N ASN A 56 -13.03 -6.99 -5.32
CA ASN A 56 -12.48 -7.75 -4.21
C ASN A 56 -11.62 -6.85 -3.31
N VAL A 57 -10.70 -6.08 -3.89
CA VAL A 57 -9.88 -5.11 -3.16
C VAL A 57 -10.74 -4.07 -2.44
N ALA A 58 -11.77 -3.55 -3.10
CA ALA A 58 -12.70 -2.60 -2.49
C ALA A 58 -13.42 -3.20 -1.28
N ARG A 59 -13.91 -4.43 -1.40
CA ARG A 59 -14.57 -5.15 -0.30
C ARG A 59 -13.63 -5.40 0.87
N LEU A 60 -12.40 -5.82 0.59
CA LEU A 60 -11.37 -6.06 1.60
C LEU A 60 -10.97 -4.76 2.30
N THR A 61 -10.82 -3.66 1.55
CA THR A 61 -10.52 -2.34 2.10
C THR A 61 -11.65 -1.85 2.99
N HIS A 62 -12.89 -1.92 2.52
CA HIS A 62 -14.07 -1.52 3.29
C HIS A 62 -14.19 -2.29 4.62
N LYS A 63 -13.83 -3.57 4.62
CA LYS A 63 -13.82 -4.41 5.82
C LYS A 63 -12.70 -4.06 6.79
N ASN A 64 -11.49 -3.80 6.28
CA ASN A 64 -10.28 -3.75 7.09
C ASN A 64 -9.87 -2.32 7.49
N LEU A 65 -10.05 -1.31 6.65
CA LEU A 65 -9.63 0.06 6.94
C LEU A 65 -10.21 0.62 8.25
N PRO A 66 -11.54 0.55 8.50
CA PRO A 66 -12.10 1.06 9.75
C PRO A 66 -11.61 0.30 10.99
N ARG A 67 -11.25 -0.98 10.83
CA ARG A 67 -10.72 -1.79 11.93
C ARG A 67 -9.29 -1.38 12.28
N ILE A 68 -8.48 -1.09 11.26
CA ILE A 68 -7.10 -0.61 11.43
C ILE A 68 -7.11 0.77 12.10
N GLU A 69 -7.92 1.69 11.60
CA GLU A 69 -8.07 3.03 12.19
C GLU A 69 -8.52 2.96 13.66
N SER A 70 -9.52 2.13 13.96
CA SER A 70 -10.01 1.93 15.33
C SER A 70 -8.97 1.26 16.23
N TYR A 71 -8.20 0.30 15.72
CA TYR A 71 -7.17 -0.39 16.49
C TYR A 71 -5.99 0.53 16.84
N LEU A 72 -5.62 1.40 15.91
CA LEU A 72 -4.51 2.34 16.09
C LEU A 72 -4.94 3.67 16.71
N ASP A 73 -6.25 3.87 16.91
CA ASP A 73 -6.85 5.16 17.33
C ASP A 73 -6.36 6.33 16.45
N ALA A 74 -6.27 6.07 15.14
CA ALA A 74 -5.70 6.96 14.16
C ALA A 74 -6.59 7.06 12.90
N PRO A 75 -7.65 7.89 12.95
CA PRO A 75 -8.49 8.11 11.79
C PRO A 75 -7.73 8.84 10.67
N LEU A 76 -7.99 8.50 9.42
CA LEU A 76 -7.42 9.17 8.28
C LEU A 76 -8.23 10.42 7.93
N ASP A 77 -7.55 11.55 7.76
CA ASP A 77 -8.15 12.79 7.30
C ASP A 77 -8.29 12.83 5.77
N GLU A 78 -7.50 12.03 5.05
CA GLU A 78 -7.46 11.98 3.60
C GLU A 78 -7.91 10.62 3.08
N ARG A 79 -8.50 10.64 1.88
CA ARG A 79 -8.93 9.44 1.18
C ARG A 79 -7.74 8.62 0.69
N VAL A 80 -7.74 7.32 0.97
CA VAL A 80 -6.71 6.42 0.47
C VAL A 80 -6.93 6.12 -1.02
N GLN A 81 -5.88 6.22 -1.81
CA GLN A 81 -5.89 5.85 -3.22
C GLN A 81 -5.17 4.50 -3.40
N ILE A 82 -5.92 3.48 -3.80
CA ILE A 82 -5.38 2.13 -4.01
C ILE A 82 -5.27 1.86 -5.50
N LEU A 83 -4.05 1.68 -5.99
CA LEU A 83 -3.77 1.36 -7.37
C LEU A 83 -3.50 -0.13 -7.50
N VAL A 84 -4.38 -0.83 -8.22
CA VAL A 84 -4.37 -2.28 -8.35
C VAL A 84 -3.79 -2.69 -9.71
N PHE A 85 -2.72 -3.45 -9.69
CA PHE A 85 -2.11 -4.04 -10.88
C PHE A 85 -2.43 -5.53 -10.97
N ASN A 86 -2.63 -6.03 -12.18
CA ASN A 86 -3.00 -7.42 -12.42
C ASN A 86 -1.89 -8.41 -12.07
N ASN A 87 -0.67 -7.94 -12.15
CA ASN A 87 0.51 -8.75 -11.90
C ASN A 87 1.73 -7.86 -11.62
N LEU A 88 2.81 -8.48 -11.18
CA LEU A 88 4.08 -7.81 -10.90
C LEU A 88 4.68 -7.16 -12.16
N SER A 89 4.49 -7.77 -13.34
CA SER A 89 5.05 -7.24 -14.58
C SER A 89 4.46 -5.87 -14.94
N ASP A 90 3.15 -5.70 -14.69
CA ASP A 90 2.46 -4.44 -14.91
C ASP A 90 2.91 -3.37 -13.90
N LEU A 91 3.05 -3.75 -12.63
CA LEU A 91 3.61 -2.86 -11.61
C LEU A 91 5.03 -2.41 -11.97
N LYS A 92 5.87 -3.33 -12.49
CA LYS A 92 7.25 -3.02 -12.89
C LYS A 92 7.36 -2.10 -14.10
N GLN A 93 6.32 -1.95 -14.89
CA GLN A 93 6.27 -0.96 -15.98
C GLN A 93 6.00 0.47 -15.46
N SER A 94 5.49 0.59 -14.24
CA SER A 94 5.34 1.89 -13.60
C SER A 94 6.70 2.37 -13.07
N ASN A 95 6.84 3.70 -12.93
CA ASN A 95 8.04 4.27 -12.31
C ASN A 95 7.96 4.28 -10.77
N VAL A 96 7.01 3.56 -10.22
CA VAL A 96 6.91 3.38 -8.78
C VAL A 96 8.13 2.57 -8.34
N ASN A 97 8.93 3.14 -7.46
CA ASN A 97 10.10 2.47 -6.91
C ASN A 97 11.36 2.35 -7.76
N SER A 98 11.51 3.15 -8.78
CA SER A 98 12.67 3.06 -9.67
C SER A 98 14.01 3.44 -9.02
N ASN A 99 13.99 4.04 -7.82
CA ASN A 99 15.19 4.55 -7.15
C ASN A 99 15.75 3.64 -6.06
N GLU A 100 15.07 2.56 -5.72
CA GLU A 100 15.59 1.57 -4.78
C GLU A 100 16.02 0.33 -5.54
N GLU A 101 17.11 -0.28 -5.09
CA GLU A 101 17.57 -1.56 -5.60
C GLU A 101 16.38 -2.52 -5.64
N ASP A 102 16.21 -3.23 -6.75
CA ASP A 102 15.11 -4.18 -6.98
C ASP A 102 15.19 -5.39 -6.01
N ASP A 103 15.65 -5.16 -4.78
CA ASP A 103 15.84 -6.16 -3.77
C ASP A 103 14.49 -6.69 -3.31
N TYR A 104 14.11 -7.77 -4.00
CA TYR A 104 13.30 -8.85 -3.45
C TYR A 104 11.94 -8.50 -2.88
N ASN A 105 11.13 -7.82 -3.67
CA ASN A 105 9.72 -7.77 -3.38
C ASN A 105 9.02 -9.08 -3.75
N THR A 106 9.29 -10.11 -2.99
CA THR A 106 8.70 -11.44 -3.15
C THR A 106 7.33 -11.59 -2.49
N GLY A 107 6.81 -10.53 -1.87
CA GLY A 107 5.65 -10.63 -1.01
C GLY A 107 4.39 -9.88 -1.44
N GLY A 108 4.26 -9.46 -2.71
CA GLY A 108 3.04 -8.76 -3.13
C GLY A 108 2.92 -7.33 -2.61
N VAL A 109 3.99 -6.74 -2.18
CA VAL A 109 3.97 -5.41 -1.58
C VAL A 109 3.89 -4.32 -2.63
N THR A 110 3.19 -3.51 -2.59
CA THR A 110 2.69 -2.37 -1.96
C THR A 110 3.76 -1.35 -1.70
N ARG A 111 3.69 -0.36 -2.48
CA ARG A 111 4.40 0.85 -2.18
C ARG A 111 3.43 1.92 -1.79
N ILE A 112 3.87 2.68 -0.80
CA ILE A 112 3.14 3.80 -0.29
C ILE A 112 3.85 5.08 -0.70
N SER A 113 3.07 6.01 -1.21
CA SER A 113 3.52 7.35 -1.50
C SER A 113 2.44 8.31 -1.03
N GLY A 114 2.61 8.83 0.17
CA GLY A 114 1.58 9.60 0.85
C GLY A 114 0.37 8.72 1.17
N SER A 115 -0.81 9.10 0.70
CA SER A 115 -2.06 8.33 0.82
C SER A 115 -2.28 7.30 -0.30
N ARG A 116 -1.25 7.01 -1.13
CA ARG A 116 -1.34 6.09 -2.27
C ARG A 116 -0.72 4.75 -1.94
N LEU A 117 -1.50 3.71 -2.19
CA LEU A 117 -1.13 2.32 -1.98
C LEU A 117 -1.10 1.59 -3.32
N PHE A 118 0.03 1.02 -3.69
CA PHE A 118 0.21 0.26 -4.93
C PHE A 118 0.23 -1.23 -4.63
N VAL A 119 -0.68 -1.98 -5.24
CA VAL A 119 -0.89 -3.41 -4.99
C VAL A 119 -0.82 -4.16 -6.31
N TYR A 120 -0.20 -5.32 -6.36
CA TYR A 120 -0.34 -6.23 -7.47
C TYR A 120 -0.91 -7.58 -7.03
N PHE A 121 -1.57 -8.27 -7.95
CA PHE A 121 -2.12 -9.59 -7.72
C PHE A 121 -1.13 -10.66 -8.18
N ASP A 122 -0.80 -11.59 -7.30
CA ASP A 122 0.12 -12.70 -7.57
C ASP A 122 -0.60 -14.02 -7.88
N GLY A 123 -1.94 -14.00 -7.91
CA GLY A 123 -2.79 -15.18 -8.10
C GLY A 123 -3.34 -15.75 -6.80
N ASP A 124 -2.92 -15.26 -5.63
CA ASP A 124 -3.40 -15.70 -4.32
C ASP A 124 -4.20 -14.59 -3.61
N TYR A 125 -5.49 -14.83 -3.41
CA TYR A 125 -6.36 -13.90 -2.69
C TYR A 125 -6.05 -13.80 -1.19
N GLN A 126 -5.48 -14.83 -0.58
CA GLN A 126 -5.09 -14.77 0.84
C GLN A 126 -3.87 -13.86 1.00
N ASN A 127 -2.90 -13.99 0.10
CA ASN A 127 -1.75 -13.11 0.07
C ASN A 127 -2.16 -11.67 -0.26
N LEU A 128 -3.09 -11.47 -1.18
CA LEU A 128 -3.65 -10.16 -1.49
C LEU A 128 -4.30 -9.51 -0.26
N GLU A 129 -5.15 -10.25 0.49
CA GLU A 129 -5.77 -9.71 1.73
C GLU A 129 -4.71 -9.33 2.77
N LYS A 130 -3.72 -10.20 2.98
CA LYS A 130 -2.60 -9.94 3.90
C LYS A 130 -1.84 -8.68 3.52
N THR A 131 -1.42 -8.61 2.27
CA THR A 131 -0.63 -7.51 1.73
C THR A 131 -1.39 -6.18 1.77
N LEU A 132 -2.68 -6.24 1.43
CA LEU A 132 -3.55 -5.07 1.51
C LEU A 132 -3.69 -4.56 2.95
N LYS A 133 -3.86 -5.44 3.93
CA LYS A 133 -3.89 -5.06 5.35
C LYS A 133 -2.58 -4.42 5.79
N MET A 134 -1.44 -5.00 5.42
CA MET A 134 -0.11 -4.44 5.71
C MET A 134 0.02 -3.04 5.15
N GLY A 135 -0.32 -2.85 3.87
CA GLY A 135 -0.24 -1.55 3.23
C GLY A 135 -1.20 -0.51 3.82
N LEU A 136 -2.44 -0.89 4.12
CA LEU A 136 -3.39 0.00 4.80
C LEU A 136 -2.89 0.41 6.19
N THR A 137 -2.31 -0.52 6.93
CA THR A 137 -1.71 -0.24 8.25
C THR A 137 -0.57 0.76 8.12
N GLU A 138 0.29 0.59 7.13
CA GLU A 138 1.40 1.50 6.88
C GLU A 138 0.92 2.89 6.47
N VAL A 139 -0.13 3.01 5.64
CA VAL A 139 -0.76 4.30 5.31
C VAL A 139 -1.29 4.99 6.55
N VAL A 140 -2.04 4.28 7.39
CA VAL A 140 -2.60 4.83 8.63
C VAL A 140 -1.48 5.28 9.58
N LEU A 141 -0.47 4.43 9.79
CA LEU A 141 0.69 4.77 10.63
C LEU A 141 1.49 5.96 10.07
N SER A 142 1.74 5.99 8.76
CA SER A 142 2.46 7.09 8.12
C SER A 142 1.68 8.40 8.25
N ASN A 143 0.36 8.35 8.09
CA ASN A 143 -0.49 9.52 8.30
C ASN A 143 -0.46 9.97 9.77
N PHE A 144 -0.58 9.05 10.71
CA PHE A 144 -0.52 9.32 12.14
C PHE A 144 0.83 9.92 12.56
N LEU A 145 1.94 9.39 12.03
CA LEU A 145 3.28 9.82 12.41
C LEU A 145 3.73 11.10 11.69
N TYR A 146 3.37 11.25 10.42
CA TYR A 146 3.89 12.29 9.53
C TYR A 146 2.80 13.12 8.87
N GLY A 147 1.53 12.82 9.15
CA GLY A 147 0.36 13.53 8.62
C GLY A 147 0.34 14.97 9.10
N SER A 148 -0.31 15.82 8.44
CA SER A 148 -0.40 17.28 8.45
C SER A 148 0.68 18.06 9.25
N PHE A 149 1.24 19.08 8.62
CA PHE A 149 2.33 19.94 9.11
C PHE A 149 2.13 20.46 10.57
N THR A 150 0.90 20.64 11.00
CA THR A 150 0.57 21.10 12.36
C THR A 150 0.74 20.03 13.43
N GLN A 151 0.50 18.75 13.11
CA GLN A 151 0.73 17.63 14.02
C GLN A 151 2.22 17.27 14.11
N SER A 152 2.95 17.39 13.01
CA SER A 152 4.39 17.13 12.97
C SER A 152 5.19 18.00 13.94
N LEU A 153 4.78 19.24 14.19
CA LEU A 153 5.45 20.14 15.14
C LEU A 153 5.21 19.80 16.61
N THR A 154 4.09 19.20 16.93
CA THR A 154 3.76 18.77 18.31
C THR A 154 4.36 17.41 18.66
N ASN A 155 4.58 16.57 17.66
CA ASN A 155 4.97 15.17 17.85
C ASN A 155 6.45 14.87 17.60
N SER A 156 7.26 15.85 17.21
CA SER A 156 8.66 15.66 16.84
C SER A 156 9.55 15.03 17.93
N ALA A 157 9.12 15.03 19.18
CA ALA A 157 9.84 14.40 20.30
C ALA A 157 9.46 12.92 20.54
N VAL A 158 8.36 12.45 19.97
CA VAL A 158 7.78 11.12 20.29
C VAL A 158 8.10 10.06 19.22
N LEU A 159 8.60 10.45 18.04
CA LEU A 159 8.38 9.67 16.83
C LEU A 159 9.63 9.10 16.16
N ASN A 160 10.69 8.87 16.89
CA ASN A 160 11.76 7.98 16.45
C ASN A 160 11.45 6.52 16.83
N LEU A 161 10.32 6.01 16.32
CA LEU A 161 10.03 4.60 16.48
C LEU A 161 11.07 3.79 15.69
N PRO A 162 11.70 2.78 16.31
CA PRO A 162 12.63 1.93 15.60
C PRO A 162 11.94 1.21 14.42
N SER A 163 12.63 1.04 13.29
CA SER A 163 12.07 0.40 12.09
C SER A 163 11.53 -1.00 12.39
N TRP A 164 12.22 -1.78 13.22
CA TRP A 164 11.77 -3.11 13.62
C TRP A 164 10.40 -3.12 14.32
N TYR A 165 10.09 -2.04 15.08
CA TYR A 165 8.80 -1.93 15.75
C TYR A 165 7.68 -1.65 14.73
N MET A 166 7.93 -0.74 13.79
CA MET A 166 6.99 -0.42 12.71
C MET A 166 6.73 -1.64 11.84
N GLU A 167 7.78 -2.30 11.39
CA GLU A 167 7.69 -3.52 10.59
C GLU A 167 6.96 -4.65 11.33
N GLY A 168 7.25 -4.82 12.62
CA GLY A 168 6.57 -5.77 13.48
C GLY A 168 5.08 -5.49 13.62
N LEU A 169 4.70 -4.23 13.82
CA LEU A 169 3.30 -3.82 13.94
C LEU A 169 2.54 -4.01 12.61
N ILE A 170 3.13 -3.60 11.49
CA ILE A 170 2.57 -3.80 10.15
C ILE A 170 2.37 -5.29 9.87
N SER A 171 3.36 -6.11 10.17
CA SER A 171 3.29 -7.57 9.99
C SER A 171 2.21 -8.20 10.89
N TYR A 172 2.11 -7.76 12.14
CA TYR A 172 1.08 -8.22 13.08
C TYR A 172 -0.34 -7.91 12.60
N MET A 173 -0.55 -6.72 12.05
CA MET A 173 -1.84 -6.30 11.52
C MET A 173 -2.20 -7.01 10.20
N GLY A 174 -1.19 -7.36 9.40
CA GLY A 174 -1.35 -8.02 8.10
C GLY A 174 -1.71 -9.49 8.24
N ASP A 175 -1.11 -10.18 9.17
CA ASP A 175 -1.23 -11.63 9.31
C ASP A 175 -1.85 -12.01 10.66
N ASN A 176 -2.49 -13.16 10.69
CA ASN A 176 -2.90 -13.77 11.94
C ASN A 176 -1.78 -14.67 12.45
N TRP A 177 -1.66 -14.79 13.78
CA TRP A 177 -0.76 -15.77 14.39
C TRP A 177 -1.06 -17.17 13.84
N ASN A 178 -0.06 -17.82 13.28
CA ASN A 178 -0.16 -19.15 12.68
C ASN A 178 0.97 -20.05 13.12
N SER A 179 0.90 -21.33 12.75
CA SER A 179 1.89 -22.34 13.13
C SER A 179 3.30 -22.00 12.65
N ASP A 180 3.44 -21.39 11.47
CA ASP A 180 4.75 -21.07 10.89
C ASP A 180 5.40 -19.92 11.65
N ILE A 181 4.63 -18.93 12.06
CA ILE A 181 5.11 -17.85 12.94
C ILE A 181 5.50 -18.40 14.30
N ASP A 182 4.67 -19.28 14.88
CA ASP A 182 4.94 -19.90 16.17
C ASP A 182 6.23 -20.74 16.15
N ILE A 183 6.45 -21.52 15.09
CA ILE A 183 7.68 -22.30 14.90
C ILE A 183 8.90 -21.38 14.80
N LYS A 184 8.84 -20.32 13.99
CA LYS A 184 9.94 -19.36 13.85
C LYS A 184 10.29 -18.67 15.15
N VAL A 185 9.27 -18.24 15.91
CA VAL A 185 9.47 -17.58 17.21
C VAL A 185 10.10 -18.54 18.21
N ARG A 186 9.60 -19.78 18.30
CA ARG A 186 10.17 -20.80 19.17
C ARG A 186 11.62 -21.15 18.81
N ASP A 187 11.90 -21.36 17.52
CA ASP A 187 13.24 -21.68 17.05
C ASP A 187 14.22 -20.54 17.35
N GLY A 188 13.82 -19.29 17.08
CA GLY A 188 14.62 -18.11 17.42
C GLY A 188 14.87 -17.97 18.93
N PHE A 189 13.89 -18.35 19.78
CA PHE A 189 14.05 -18.33 21.22
C PHE A 189 15.02 -19.43 21.69
N TYR A 190 14.87 -20.66 21.20
CA TYR A 190 15.73 -21.78 21.58
C TYR A 190 17.17 -21.66 21.03
N SER A 191 17.32 -21.04 19.88
CA SER A 191 18.65 -20.80 19.27
C SER A 191 19.35 -19.55 19.80
N ASN A 192 18.78 -18.85 20.80
CA ASN A 192 19.30 -17.59 21.35
C ASN A 192 19.53 -16.47 20.31
N GLN A 193 18.79 -16.48 19.22
CA GLN A 193 18.89 -15.44 18.19
C GLN A 193 18.25 -14.12 18.65
N TYR A 194 17.28 -14.17 19.55
CA TYR A 194 16.65 -12.96 20.10
C TYR A 194 17.51 -12.42 21.25
N LYS A 195 18.05 -11.23 21.05
CA LYS A 195 18.71 -10.49 22.14
C LYS A 195 17.66 -10.02 23.15
N ARG A 196 17.94 -10.17 24.43
CA ARG A 196 17.15 -9.51 25.47
C ARG A 196 17.29 -7.99 25.30
N ILE A 197 16.16 -7.30 25.20
CA ILE A 197 16.07 -5.85 25.18
C ILE A 197 16.38 -5.34 26.59
#